data_d8306a67535fe7828ed026ea50349a8b
#
_entry.id   d8306a67535fe7828ed026ea50349a8b
#
_cell.length_a   1.000
_cell.length_b   1.000
_cell.length_c   1.000
_cell.angle_alpha   90.00
_cell.angle_beta   90.00
_cell.angle_gamma   90.00
#
_symmetry.space_group_name_H-M   'P 1'
#
loop_
_entity.id
_entity.type
_entity.pdbx_description
1 polymer ?
#
loop_
_entity_poly.entity_id
_entity_poly.type
_entity_poly.pdbx_seq_one_letter_code
_entity_poly.pdbx_strand_id
1 'polypeptide(L)'
;ATRDMFHWISAAITFPAIAFSAKPFFLNAWSALSVRRLNMDVPIVLAIVLALITSLWETALSGHHAYFDAALALTFFLLAGRYLDHRTRAIARSAAEELAALEVPRALLVTEAGDREVPVAELTVGDYIRVRPGGRVPVDGEIAEGRSELDRSLRTGETLPVFAAPGQAVSAGEVNLTGPLIMRATAVGQDTSLHRMAELVAIAESGRSRYTSLADSAAKLYAPGVHILSALAFLGWLLWSGDMRVALNIAAAVLIITCPCALGLAVPAVTTAASGRLFSKGLLIKHSTALERLAEVDTVVFDKTGTLTEGTPKLTNPESYDRTQLSVAAALGQGSSHPLSVALIKAAEALGIEPAEVRDIQEIPGYGTQGTWDGRAVRLGRASWVGAPQAQQTAAWLSISGEEPYGFSFTDALRPGVEDVVAKLHDQGMDVILLSGDTTNAVERLAGELGIKNWVAEALPEDKANRVAGLARDGRKVLMVGDGLNDTAALAAAHVSISPATALDAARVASDIVLLGRDVTPIAEALQTARKATRRIRENFQIATAYNVIAVPLAIAGFATPLIAALAMSTSSITVSLNALRLR
;
A
#
# COMPACT_ATOMS: atom_id res chain seq x y z
N ALA A 1 28.87 52.55 -23.21
CA ALA A 1 27.48 53.13 -23.21
C ALA A 1 26.46 52.12 -23.65
N THR A 2 26.48 51.56 -24.86
CA THR A 2 25.44 50.60 -25.36
C THR A 2 25.42 49.30 -24.55
N ARG A 3 26.59 48.74 -24.23
CA ARG A 3 26.69 47.52 -23.40
C ARG A 3 26.15 47.73 -22.01
N ASP A 4 26.49 48.82 -21.37
CA ASP A 4 26.05 49.13 -20.01
C ASP A 4 24.53 49.34 -19.95
N MET A 5 23.95 49.93 -20.99
CA MET A 5 22.50 50.03 -21.15
C MET A 5 21.85 48.63 -21.19
N PHE A 6 22.40 47.68 -21.96
CA PHE A 6 21.86 46.29 -22.01
C PHE A 6 22.02 45.57 -20.67
N HIS A 7 23.12 45.76 -19.94
CA HIS A 7 23.29 45.18 -18.61
C HIS A 7 22.25 45.75 -17.63
N TRP A 8 21.94 47.03 -17.63
CA TRP A 8 20.89 47.62 -16.79
C TRP A 8 19.49 47.16 -17.18
N ILE A 9 19.20 47.00 -18.47
CA ILE A 9 17.93 46.41 -18.96
C ILE A 9 17.81 44.97 -18.48
N SER A 10 18.88 44.16 -18.60
CA SER A 10 18.91 42.80 -18.10
C SER A 10 18.69 42.73 -16.59
N ALA A 11 19.30 43.65 -15.82
CA ALA A 11 19.05 43.75 -14.37
C ALA A 11 17.58 44.07 -14.07
N ALA A 12 17.00 45.07 -14.76
CA ALA A 12 15.62 45.49 -14.57
C ALA A 12 14.59 44.34 -14.86
N ILE A 13 14.90 43.42 -15.77
CA ILE A 13 14.08 42.24 -16.08
C ILE A 13 14.34 41.13 -15.05
N THR A 14 15.60 40.87 -14.70
CA THR A 14 16.01 39.73 -13.89
C THR A 14 15.54 39.85 -12.44
N PHE A 15 15.66 41.03 -11.82
CA PHE A 15 15.29 41.19 -10.41
C PHE A 15 13.80 40.86 -10.14
N PRO A 16 12.81 41.44 -10.87
CA PRO A 16 11.42 41.07 -10.67
C PRO A 16 11.14 39.59 -10.99
N ALA A 17 11.75 39.05 -12.06
CA ALA A 17 11.57 37.66 -12.47
C ALA A 17 12.05 36.70 -11.38
N ILE A 18 13.24 36.91 -10.79
CA ILE A 18 13.77 36.08 -9.71
C ILE A 18 12.99 36.28 -8.40
N ALA A 19 12.61 37.51 -8.06
CA ALA A 19 11.80 37.79 -6.87
C ALA A 19 10.48 37.02 -6.87
N PHE A 20 9.89 36.82 -8.04
CA PHE A 20 8.69 36.03 -8.20
C PHE A 20 8.99 34.51 -8.30
N SER A 21 9.86 34.12 -9.20
CA SER A 21 10.09 32.71 -9.54
C SER A 21 10.89 31.96 -8.48
N ALA A 22 11.87 32.60 -7.83
CA ALA A 22 12.69 31.97 -6.79
C ALA A 22 12.07 32.01 -5.38
N LYS A 23 10.90 32.65 -5.22
CA LYS A 23 10.19 32.77 -3.93
C LYS A 23 10.10 31.45 -3.15
N PRO A 24 9.77 30.27 -3.74
CA PRO A 24 9.69 29.00 -3.00
C PRO A 24 11.03 28.58 -2.38
N PHE A 25 12.15 28.86 -3.07
CA PHE A 25 13.49 28.55 -2.57
C PHE A 25 13.85 29.44 -1.40
N PHE A 26 13.59 30.76 -1.51
CA PHE A 26 13.87 31.73 -0.44
C PHE A 26 13.06 31.43 0.82
N LEU A 27 11.78 31.13 0.71
CA LEU A 27 10.93 30.81 1.87
C LEU A 27 11.40 29.56 2.60
N ASN A 28 11.73 28.50 1.85
CA ASN A 28 12.21 27.26 2.44
C ASN A 28 13.60 27.39 3.06
N ALA A 29 14.51 28.14 2.42
CA ALA A 29 15.82 28.42 2.97
C ALA A 29 15.71 29.23 4.26
N TRP A 30 14.86 30.27 4.27
CA TRP A 30 14.61 31.08 5.45
C TRP A 30 14.01 30.28 6.59
N SER A 31 13.02 29.47 6.32
CA SER A 31 12.41 28.56 7.30
C SER A 31 13.43 27.59 7.92
N ALA A 32 14.37 27.07 7.14
CA ALA A 32 15.42 26.18 7.66
C ALA A 32 16.42 26.95 8.52
N LEU A 33 16.88 28.11 8.06
CA LEU A 33 17.84 28.95 8.78
C LEU A 33 17.29 29.50 10.09
N SER A 34 15.98 29.82 10.14
CA SER A 34 15.32 30.32 11.36
C SER A 34 15.34 29.29 12.50
N VAL A 35 15.38 27.99 12.20
CA VAL A 35 15.52 26.89 13.16
C VAL A 35 16.97 26.36 13.23
N ARG A 36 17.94 27.11 12.72
CA ARG A 36 19.38 26.77 12.68
C ARG A 36 19.65 25.40 11.99
N ARG A 37 18.90 25.09 10.95
CA ARG A 37 19.11 23.91 10.13
C ARG A 37 19.51 24.31 8.71
N LEU A 38 20.32 23.49 8.07
CA LEU A 38 20.62 23.62 6.64
C LEU A 38 19.76 22.62 5.86
N ASN A 39 19.05 23.12 4.85
CA ASN A 39 18.33 22.29 3.88
C ASN A 39 18.96 22.47 2.49
N MET A 40 18.42 21.77 1.50
CA MET A 40 18.91 21.81 0.12
C MET A 40 18.68 23.17 -0.57
N ASP A 41 17.74 24.00 -0.08
CA ASP A 41 17.41 25.30 -0.68
C ASP A 41 18.42 26.39 -0.25
N VAL A 42 19.12 26.22 0.88
CA VAL A 42 20.11 27.22 1.37
C VAL A 42 21.28 27.43 0.39
N PRO A 43 22.00 26.38 -0.08
CA PRO A 43 23.04 26.55 -1.11
C PRO A 43 22.50 27.14 -2.41
N ILE A 44 21.30 26.78 -2.81
CA ILE A 44 20.64 27.28 -4.03
C ILE A 44 20.42 28.78 -3.94
N VAL A 45 19.79 29.21 -2.85
CA VAL A 45 19.55 30.65 -2.61
C VAL A 45 20.86 31.41 -2.56
N LEU A 46 21.89 30.87 -1.88
CA LEU A 46 23.21 31.48 -1.84
C LEU A 46 23.82 31.63 -3.24
N ALA A 47 23.71 30.61 -4.09
CA ALA A 47 24.20 30.65 -5.47
C ALA A 47 23.46 31.70 -6.31
N ILE A 48 22.13 31.80 -6.21
CA ILE A 48 21.33 32.81 -6.90
C ILE A 48 21.73 34.22 -6.44
N VAL A 49 21.85 34.42 -5.11
CA VAL A 49 22.23 35.72 -4.53
C VAL A 49 23.65 36.10 -4.97
N LEU A 50 24.60 35.18 -4.95
CA LEU A 50 25.98 35.44 -5.43
C LEU A 50 25.99 35.83 -6.92
N ALA A 51 25.24 35.08 -7.77
CA ALA A 51 25.15 35.42 -9.20
C ALA A 51 24.55 36.82 -9.44
N LEU A 52 23.53 37.20 -8.67
CA LEU A 52 22.92 38.53 -8.75
C LEU A 52 23.89 39.65 -8.26
N ILE A 53 24.57 39.42 -7.14
CA ILE A 53 25.50 40.40 -6.58
C ILE A 53 26.67 40.61 -7.54
N THR A 54 27.27 39.53 -8.06
CA THR A 54 28.38 39.63 -9.03
C THR A 54 27.94 40.32 -10.32
N SER A 55 26.74 40.02 -10.83
CA SER A 55 26.20 40.67 -12.03
C SER A 55 25.94 42.18 -11.83
N LEU A 56 25.37 42.54 -10.67
CA LEU A 56 25.14 43.96 -10.34
C LEU A 56 26.45 44.72 -10.16
N TRP A 57 27.44 44.09 -9.52
CA TRP A 57 28.79 44.66 -9.37
C TRP A 57 29.45 44.92 -10.72
N GLU A 58 29.40 43.91 -11.63
CA GLU A 58 29.91 44.08 -13.00
C GLU A 58 29.21 45.20 -13.76
N THR A 59 27.88 45.26 -13.64
CA THR A 59 27.07 46.31 -14.29
C THR A 59 27.43 47.71 -13.76
N ALA A 60 27.60 47.86 -12.43
CA ALA A 60 27.93 49.13 -11.81
C ALA A 60 29.35 49.63 -12.16
N LEU A 61 30.30 48.71 -12.37
CA LEU A 61 31.70 49.04 -12.73
C LEU A 61 31.95 49.00 -14.25
N SER A 62 30.89 48.92 -15.07
CA SER A 62 30.99 48.80 -16.54
C SER A 62 31.85 47.61 -17.01
N GLY A 63 31.83 46.52 -16.24
CA GLY A 63 32.59 45.31 -16.51
C GLY A 63 32.15 44.60 -17.81
N HIS A 64 32.94 43.59 -18.21
CA HIS A 64 32.72 42.90 -19.49
C HIS A 64 31.59 41.87 -19.48
N HIS A 65 31.28 41.26 -18.34
CA HIS A 65 30.37 40.12 -18.22
C HIS A 65 29.38 40.27 -17.07
N ALA A 66 28.12 40.49 -17.37
CA ALA A 66 27.03 40.37 -16.40
C ALA A 66 26.33 39.00 -16.56
N TYR A 67 26.15 38.29 -15.46
CA TYR A 67 25.64 36.89 -15.43
C TYR A 67 24.15 36.84 -15.02
N PHE A 68 23.34 37.81 -15.43
CA PHE A 68 21.89 37.83 -15.15
C PHE A 68 21.16 36.69 -15.81
N ASP A 69 21.58 36.31 -17.02
CA ASP A 69 21.09 35.15 -17.77
C ASP A 69 21.38 33.85 -17.05
N ALA A 70 22.55 33.69 -16.43
CA ALA A 70 22.91 32.53 -15.63
C ALA A 70 22.03 32.40 -14.39
N ALA A 71 21.73 33.49 -13.69
CA ALA A 71 20.85 33.48 -12.52
C ALA A 71 19.41 33.11 -12.88
N LEU A 72 18.89 33.62 -14.02
CA LEU A 72 17.56 33.25 -14.53
C LEU A 72 17.52 31.78 -15.00
N ALA A 73 18.52 31.34 -15.77
CA ALA A 73 18.62 29.98 -16.24
C ALA A 73 18.72 28.96 -15.08
N LEU A 74 19.55 29.29 -14.07
CA LEU A 74 19.64 28.49 -12.85
C LEU A 74 18.27 28.33 -12.18
N THR A 75 17.56 29.44 -11.97
CA THR A 75 16.24 29.45 -11.36
C THR A 75 15.23 28.65 -12.20
N PHE A 76 15.26 28.81 -13.52
CA PHE A 76 14.41 28.07 -14.43
C PHE A 76 14.64 26.55 -14.37
N PHE A 77 15.90 26.09 -14.44
CA PHE A 77 16.21 24.66 -14.39
C PHE A 77 15.86 24.05 -13.03
N LEU A 78 16.07 24.77 -11.94
CA LEU A 78 15.68 24.33 -10.60
C LEU A 78 14.16 24.23 -10.46
N LEU A 79 13.40 25.20 -10.97
CA LEU A 79 11.95 25.14 -10.98
C LEU A 79 11.41 24.03 -11.89
N ALA A 80 12.02 23.83 -13.07
CA ALA A 80 11.65 22.73 -13.98
C ALA A 80 11.88 21.37 -13.29
N GLY A 81 13.01 21.17 -12.63
CA GLY A 81 13.28 19.97 -11.84
C GLY A 81 12.26 19.76 -10.71
N ARG A 82 11.93 20.82 -9.98
CA ARG A 82 10.93 20.80 -8.90
C ARG A 82 9.51 20.55 -9.42
N TYR A 83 9.15 21.11 -10.57
CA TYR A 83 7.88 20.85 -11.24
C TYR A 83 7.74 19.39 -11.67
N LEU A 84 8.80 18.81 -12.26
CA LEU A 84 8.83 17.39 -12.64
C LEU A 84 8.71 16.48 -11.40
N ASP A 85 9.40 16.81 -10.30
CA ASP A 85 9.28 16.10 -9.02
C ASP A 85 7.85 16.19 -8.49
N HIS A 86 7.27 17.39 -8.45
CA HIS A 86 5.89 17.60 -8.01
C HIS A 86 4.89 16.83 -8.87
N ARG A 87 5.07 16.85 -10.20
CA ARG A 87 4.21 16.09 -11.13
C ARG A 87 4.34 14.57 -10.96
N THR A 88 5.55 14.09 -10.72
CA THR A 88 5.80 12.66 -10.45
C THR A 88 5.15 12.22 -9.13
N ARG A 89 5.21 13.06 -8.11
CA ARG A 89 4.52 12.84 -6.83
C ARG A 89 3.00 13.00 -6.95
N ALA A 90 2.51 13.91 -7.79
CA ALA A 90 1.08 14.11 -8.04
C ALA A 90 0.44 12.89 -8.72
N ILE A 91 1.16 12.23 -9.64
CA ILE A 91 0.72 10.97 -10.26
C ILE A 91 0.57 9.86 -9.21
N ALA A 92 1.37 9.89 -8.13
CA ALA A 92 1.28 8.93 -7.03
C ALA A 92 0.16 9.25 -6.02
N ARG A 93 -0.15 10.52 -5.83
CA ARG A 93 -1.28 10.95 -4.99
C ARG A 93 -2.65 10.57 -5.58
N SER A 94 -2.70 10.31 -6.88
CA SER A 94 -3.97 10.05 -7.56
C SER A 94 -4.68 8.79 -7.08
N ALA A 95 -4.00 7.82 -6.45
CA ALA A 95 -4.64 6.59 -5.99
C ALA A 95 -5.62 6.81 -4.82
N ALA A 96 -5.27 7.64 -3.83
CA ALA A 96 -6.18 7.99 -2.73
C ALA A 96 -7.29 8.95 -3.21
N GLU A 97 -6.94 9.92 -4.07
CA GLU A 97 -7.91 10.83 -4.69
C GLU A 97 -8.84 10.09 -5.67
N GLU A 98 -8.35 9.11 -6.43
CA GLU A 98 -9.17 8.25 -7.28
C GLU A 98 -10.13 7.38 -6.46
N LEU A 99 -9.70 6.83 -5.32
CA LEU A 99 -10.58 6.08 -4.42
C LEU A 99 -11.65 6.98 -3.80
N ALA A 100 -11.29 8.16 -3.35
CA ALA A 100 -12.25 9.14 -2.83
C ALA A 100 -13.22 9.64 -3.92
N ALA A 101 -12.77 9.77 -5.17
CA ALA A 101 -13.62 10.12 -6.31
C ALA A 101 -14.61 9.02 -6.73
N LEU A 102 -14.43 7.79 -6.22
CA LEU A 102 -15.38 6.68 -6.42
C LEU A 102 -16.53 6.70 -5.43
N GLU A 103 -16.44 7.51 -4.37
CA GLU A 103 -17.57 7.76 -3.47
C GLU A 103 -18.69 8.45 -4.23
N VAL A 104 -19.87 7.87 -4.15
CA VAL A 104 -21.07 8.43 -4.78
C VAL A 104 -21.64 9.51 -3.86
N PRO A 105 -21.83 10.75 -4.31
CA PRO A 105 -22.29 11.82 -3.44
C PRO A 105 -23.78 11.71 -3.06
N ARG A 106 -24.56 11.02 -3.86
CA ARG A 106 -26.02 10.90 -3.70
C ARG A 106 -26.49 9.47 -3.92
N ALA A 107 -27.57 9.09 -3.23
CA ALA A 107 -28.18 7.76 -3.33
C ALA A 107 -29.70 7.87 -3.47
N LEU A 108 -30.33 6.83 -4.05
CA LEU A 108 -31.78 6.73 -4.17
C LEU A 108 -32.32 5.92 -2.98
N LEU A 109 -32.79 6.62 -1.97
CA LEU A 109 -33.45 6.03 -0.80
C LEU A 109 -34.86 5.56 -1.20
N VAL A 110 -35.16 4.30 -0.93
CA VAL A 110 -36.49 3.71 -1.15
C VAL A 110 -37.36 4.00 0.06
N THR A 111 -38.48 4.71 -0.13
CA THR A 111 -39.43 5.04 0.90
C THR A 111 -40.84 4.59 0.53
N GLU A 112 -41.77 4.52 1.46
CA GLU A 112 -43.19 4.21 1.19
C GLU A 112 -43.84 5.19 0.19
N ALA A 113 -43.33 6.44 0.12
CA ALA A 113 -43.79 7.46 -0.82
C ALA A 113 -43.14 7.40 -2.19
N GLY A 114 -42.19 6.46 -2.41
CA GLY A 114 -41.37 6.30 -3.62
C GLY A 114 -39.89 6.60 -3.39
N ASP A 115 -39.11 6.48 -4.47
CA ASP A 115 -37.65 6.71 -4.41
C ASP A 115 -37.36 8.21 -4.23
N ARG A 116 -36.48 8.53 -3.26
CA ARG A 116 -36.03 9.90 -2.99
C ARG A 116 -34.51 9.97 -3.11
N GLU A 117 -34.00 10.93 -3.86
CA GLU A 117 -32.57 11.18 -3.97
C GLU A 117 -32.08 11.97 -2.74
N VAL A 118 -31.13 11.39 -2.00
CA VAL A 118 -30.56 11.97 -0.78
C VAL A 118 -29.04 12.02 -0.86
N PRO A 119 -28.38 12.95 -0.16
CA PRO A 119 -26.93 12.88 0.05
C PRO A 119 -26.56 11.58 0.78
N VAL A 120 -25.47 10.92 0.39
CA VAL A 120 -25.00 9.69 1.07
C VAL A 120 -24.69 9.91 2.56
N ALA A 121 -24.30 11.13 2.93
CA ALA A 121 -24.06 11.51 4.32
C ALA A 121 -25.32 11.48 5.22
N GLU A 122 -26.53 11.48 4.63
CA GLU A 122 -27.79 11.38 5.37
C GLU A 122 -28.26 9.93 5.55
N LEU A 123 -27.61 8.96 4.91
CA LEU A 123 -27.98 7.55 5.02
C LEU A 123 -27.63 6.99 6.40
N THR A 124 -28.48 6.09 6.86
CA THR A 124 -28.29 5.35 8.12
C THR A 124 -28.27 3.85 7.87
N VAL A 125 -27.65 3.10 8.80
CA VAL A 125 -27.66 1.63 8.76
C VAL A 125 -29.11 1.14 8.83
N GLY A 126 -29.47 0.27 7.89
CA GLY A 126 -30.83 -0.26 7.76
C GLY A 126 -31.64 0.36 6.62
N ASP A 127 -31.22 1.49 6.05
CA ASP A 127 -31.90 2.13 4.93
C ASP A 127 -31.90 1.24 3.68
N TYR A 128 -33.01 1.28 2.93
CA TYR A 128 -33.13 0.60 1.64
C TYR A 128 -32.77 1.55 0.51
N ILE A 129 -31.85 1.13 -0.33
CA ILE A 129 -31.26 1.96 -1.38
C ILE A 129 -31.39 1.24 -2.71
N ARG A 130 -31.88 1.96 -3.73
CA ARG A 130 -31.94 1.45 -5.10
C ARG A 130 -30.68 1.78 -5.87
N VAL A 131 -30.06 0.75 -6.46
CA VAL A 131 -28.90 0.88 -7.34
C VAL A 131 -29.32 0.48 -8.76
N ARG A 132 -29.30 1.44 -9.67
CA ARG A 132 -29.69 1.24 -11.09
C ARG A 132 -28.55 0.56 -11.86
N PRO A 133 -28.84 -0.13 -12.99
CA PRO A 133 -27.79 -0.57 -13.92
C PRO A 133 -26.89 0.58 -14.36
N GLY A 134 -25.57 0.36 -14.36
CA GLY A 134 -24.55 1.37 -14.58
C GLY A 134 -24.25 2.25 -13.36
N GLY A 135 -25.04 2.16 -12.29
CA GLY A 135 -24.82 2.89 -11.05
C GLY A 135 -23.79 2.24 -10.12
N ARG A 136 -23.09 3.06 -9.33
CA ARG A 136 -22.20 2.59 -8.27
C ARG A 136 -22.99 2.38 -6.99
N VAL A 137 -22.60 1.36 -6.24
CA VAL A 137 -23.08 1.08 -4.89
C VAL A 137 -22.59 2.18 -3.95
N PRO A 138 -23.52 2.94 -3.28
CA PRO A 138 -23.12 4.13 -2.52
C PRO A 138 -22.54 3.84 -1.14
N VAL A 139 -22.95 2.75 -0.49
CA VAL A 139 -22.56 2.34 0.86
C VAL A 139 -22.46 0.82 0.93
N ASP A 140 -21.85 0.25 1.98
CA ASP A 140 -21.85 -1.20 2.15
C ASP A 140 -23.24 -1.69 2.57
N GLY A 141 -23.64 -2.84 2.06
CA GLY A 141 -24.95 -3.40 2.34
C GLY A 141 -25.13 -4.84 1.92
N GLU A 142 -26.37 -5.29 2.02
CA GLU A 142 -26.82 -6.61 1.58
C GLU A 142 -27.96 -6.44 0.58
N ILE A 143 -27.96 -7.19 -0.49
CA ILE A 143 -29.03 -7.16 -1.50
C ILE A 143 -30.31 -7.69 -0.86
N ALA A 144 -31.35 -6.86 -0.83
CA ALA A 144 -32.67 -7.23 -0.37
C ALA A 144 -33.53 -7.76 -1.52
N GLU A 145 -33.48 -7.10 -2.68
CA GLU A 145 -34.28 -7.45 -3.86
C GLU A 145 -33.49 -7.24 -5.17
N GLY A 146 -33.85 -8.02 -6.17
CA GLY A 146 -33.27 -7.92 -7.51
C GLY A 146 -32.16 -8.96 -7.76
N ARG A 147 -31.76 -9.03 -9.02
CA ARG A 147 -30.64 -9.88 -9.48
C ARG A 147 -29.85 -9.09 -10.54
N SER A 148 -28.54 -9.17 -10.48
CA SER A 148 -27.66 -8.46 -11.40
C SER A 148 -26.31 -9.14 -11.52
N GLU A 149 -25.44 -8.53 -12.30
CA GLU A 149 -24.01 -8.76 -12.30
C GLU A 149 -23.32 -7.51 -11.73
N LEU A 150 -22.34 -7.71 -10.88
CA LEU A 150 -21.55 -6.65 -10.27
C LEU A 150 -20.11 -6.69 -10.77
N ASP A 151 -19.60 -5.53 -11.15
CA ASP A 151 -18.16 -5.33 -11.33
C ASP A 151 -17.55 -5.04 -9.94
N ARG A 152 -16.73 -5.98 -9.48
CA ARG A 152 -16.00 -5.93 -8.21
C ARG A 152 -14.52 -5.67 -8.39
N SER A 153 -14.09 -5.32 -9.60
CA SER A 153 -12.67 -5.16 -9.95
C SER A 153 -11.91 -4.21 -9.02
N LEU A 154 -12.61 -3.19 -8.51
CA LEU A 154 -12.05 -2.24 -7.54
C LEU A 154 -11.57 -2.91 -6.25
N ARG A 155 -12.24 -3.96 -5.81
CA ARG A 155 -11.98 -4.65 -4.53
C ARG A 155 -11.17 -5.93 -4.70
N THR A 156 -11.43 -6.68 -5.76
CA THR A 156 -10.82 -8.02 -5.97
C THR A 156 -9.70 -8.01 -7.01
N GLY A 157 -9.60 -6.96 -7.82
CA GLY A 157 -8.73 -6.93 -8.99
C GLY A 157 -9.20 -7.80 -10.16
N GLU A 158 -10.30 -8.55 -9.97
CA GLU A 158 -10.87 -9.43 -11.00
C GLU A 158 -11.83 -8.66 -11.91
N THR A 159 -11.63 -8.76 -13.21
CA THR A 159 -12.42 -8.04 -14.23
C THR A 159 -13.68 -8.77 -14.65
N LEU A 160 -13.87 -10.03 -14.23
CA LEU A 160 -15.07 -10.81 -14.56
C LEU A 160 -16.23 -10.38 -13.64
N PRO A 161 -17.40 -10.04 -14.22
CA PRO A 161 -18.58 -9.73 -13.44
C PRO A 161 -19.01 -10.91 -12.55
N VAL A 162 -19.47 -10.60 -11.35
CA VAL A 162 -19.93 -11.58 -10.37
C VAL A 162 -21.45 -11.50 -10.27
N PHE A 163 -22.12 -12.63 -10.40
CA PHE A 163 -23.58 -12.70 -10.21
C PHE A 163 -23.96 -12.30 -8.78
N ALA A 164 -25.00 -11.48 -8.67
CA ALA A 164 -25.49 -10.91 -7.42
C ALA A 164 -26.99 -11.14 -7.26
N ALA A 165 -27.38 -11.65 -6.08
CA ALA A 165 -28.74 -12.02 -5.72
C ALA A 165 -29.06 -11.64 -4.27
N PRO A 166 -30.33 -11.63 -3.84
CA PRO A 166 -30.72 -11.35 -2.47
C PRO A 166 -29.95 -12.19 -1.44
N GLY A 167 -29.60 -11.56 -0.31
CA GLY A 167 -28.78 -12.14 0.76
C GLY A 167 -27.27 -12.01 0.54
N GLN A 168 -26.81 -11.50 -0.60
CA GLN A 168 -25.39 -11.28 -0.83
C GLN A 168 -24.94 -9.88 -0.42
N ALA A 169 -23.74 -9.81 0.17
CA ALA A 169 -23.11 -8.55 0.54
C ALA A 169 -22.60 -7.79 -0.71
N VAL A 170 -22.80 -6.47 -0.70
CA VAL A 170 -22.28 -5.53 -1.68
C VAL A 170 -21.50 -4.43 -0.98
N SER A 171 -20.47 -3.90 -1.63
CA SER A 171 -19.59 -2.90 -1.05
C SER A 171 -19.65 -1.59 -1.81
N ALA A 172 -19.47 -0.48 -1.10
CA ALA A 172 -19.36 0.85 -1.68
C ALA A 172 -18.32 0.88 -2.82
N GLY A 173 -18.66 1.51 -3.93
CA GLY A 173 -17.80 1.63 -5.10
C GLY A 173 -17.94 0.52 -6.15
N GLU A 174 -18.54 -0.66 -5.83
CA GLU A 174 -18.88 -1.69 -6.83
C GLU A 174 -19.85 -1.13 -7.87
N VAL A 175 -19.77 -1.61 -9.12
CA VAL A 175 -20.67 -1.14 -10.19
C VAL A 175 -21.73 -2.18 -10.50
N ASN A 176 -22.99 -1.78 -10.43
CA ASN A 176 -24.10 -2.61 -10.85
C ASN A 176 -24.23 -2.60 -12.38
N LEU A 177 -24.20 -3.78 -13.05
CA LEU A 177 -24.10 -3.86 -14.49
C LEU A 177 -25.43 -4.09 -15.21
N THR A 178 -26.24 -5.06 -14.78
CA THR A 178 -27.32 -5.60 -15.62
C THR A 178 -28.73 -5.33 -15.11
N GLY A 179 -29.04 -5.61 -13.85
CA GLY A 179 -30.39 -5.50 -13.28
C GLY A 179 -30.50 -4.46 -12.17
N PRO A 180 -31.68 -3.86 -11.92
CA PRO A 180 -31.86 -2.99 -10.76
C PRO A 180 -31.80 -3.81 -9.48
N LEU A 181 -31.09 -3.27 -8.47
CA LEU A 181 -30.95 -3.86 -7.15
C LEU A 181 -31.55 -2.93 -6.09
N ILE A 182 -32.18 -3.51 -5.07
CA ILE A 182 -32.48 -2.84 -3.81
C ILE A 182 -31.59 -3.49 -2.76
N MET A 183 -30.81 -2.69 -2.06
CA MET A 183 -29.91 -3.13 -1.00
C MET A 183 -30.29 -2.48 0.32
N ARG A 184 -30.04 -3.17 1.41
CA ARG A 184 -30.14 -2.65 2.77
C ARG A 184 -28.75 -2.25 3.26
N ALA A 185 -28.58 -1.01 3.70
CA ALA A 185 -27.31 -0.49 4.20
C ALA A 185 -26.88 -1.22 5.48
N THR A 186 -25.61 -1.69 5.50
CA THR A 186 -25.00 -2.33 6.68
C THR A 186 -23.87 -1.48 7.28
N ALA A 187 -23.24 -0.61 6.49
CA ALA A 187 -22.28 0.38 6.96
C ALA A 187 -22.36 1.64 6.09
N VAL A 188 -22.26 2.82 6.71
CA VAL A 188 -22.41 4.13 6.06
C VAL A 188 -21.27 5.07 6.44
N GLY A 189 -21.00 6.09 5.62
CA GLY A 189 -20.00 7.12 5.88
C GLY A 189 -18.59 6.54 6.09
N GLN A 190 -17.98 6.87 7.22
CA GLN A 190 -16.61 6.45 7.55
C GLN A 190 -16.45 4.94 7.77
N ASP A 191 -17.55 4.24 8.06
CA ASP A 191 -17.53 2.80 8.30
C ASP A 191 -17.63 1.98 7.01
N THR A 192 -17.75 2.61 5.85
CA THR A 192 -17.77 1.90 4.56
C THR A 192 -16.40 1.32 4.22
N SER A 193 -16.39 0.19 3.52
CA SER A 193 -15.16 -0.46 3.06
C SER A 193 -14.33 0.43 2.14
N LEU A 194 -14.99 1.24 1.30
CA LEU A 194 -14.32 2.19 0.40
C LEU A 194 -13.64 3.32 1.18
N HIS A 195 -14.32 3.92 2.16
CA HIS A 195 -13.76 4.98 3.00
C HIS A 195 -12.55 4.48 3.81
N ARG A 196 -12.67 3.31 4.44
CA ARG A 196 -11.54 2.66 5.14
C ARG A 196 -10.36 2.41 4.22
N MET A 197 -10.60 2.01 2.97
CA MET A 197 -9.54 1.82 1.98
C MET A 197 -8.87 3.15 1.63
N ALA A 198 -9.64 4.22 1.40
CA ALA A 198 -9.11 5.56 1.14
C ALA A 198 -8.30 6.11 2.32
N GLU A 199 -8.75 5.90 3.56
CA GLU A 199 -8.01 6.27 4.77
C GLU A 199 -6.68 5.52 4.89
N LEU A 200 -6.66 4.21 4.64
CA LEU A 200 -5.43 3.40 4.63
C LEU A 200 -4.44 3.91 3.56
N VAL A 201 -4.93 4.29 2.38
CA VAL A 201 -4.09 4.90 1.34
C VAL A 201 -3.55 6.25 1.79
N ALA A 202 -4.37 7.11 2.39
CA ALA A 202 -3.95 8.41 2.90
C ALA A 202 -2.88 8.28 4.01
N ILE A 203 -3.02 7.31 4.91
CA ILE A 203 -2.02 6.97 5.94
C ILE A 203 -0.72 6.49 5.27
N ALA A 204 -0.80 5.63 4.25
CA ALA A 204 0.34 5.14 3.50
C ALA A 204 1.11 6.28 2.80
N GLU A 205 0.38 7.24 2.21
CA GLU A 205 0.96 8.41 1.55
C GLU A 205 1.62 9.39 2.54
N SER A 206 1.07 9.51 3.75
CA SER A 206 1.60 10.41 4.79
C SER A 206 2.82 9.83 5.52
N GLY A 207 3.07 8.52 5.40
CA GLY A 207 4.17 7.81 6.05
C GLY A 207 5.54 8.30 5.59
N ARG A 208 6.36 8.83 6.52
CA ARG A 208 7.74 9.24 6.23
C ARG A 208 8.65 8.04 6.08
N SER A 209 9.32 7.92 4.94
CA SER A 209 10.31 6.89 4.63
C SER A 209 11.59 7.04 5.47
N ARG A 210 12.11 5.93 6.00
CA ARG A 210 13.42 5.89 6.69
C ARG A 210 14.57 6.24 5.72
N TYR A 211 14.42 5.94 4.43
CA TYR A 211 15.36 6.34 3.38
C TYR A 211 15.25 7.83 3.03
N THR A 212 14.07 8.43 3.12
CA THR A 212 13.96 9.88 3.11
C THR A 212 14.74 10.46 4.29
N SER A 213 14.77 9.82 5.46
CA SER A 213 15.58 10.22 6.60
C SER A 213 17.08 9.88 6.42
N LEU A 214 17.44 8.88 5.62
CA LEU A 214 18.83 8.62 5.22
C LEU A 214 19.29 9.62 4.16
N ALA A 215 18.45 9.98 3.20
CA ALA A 215 18.71 11.08 2.28
C ALA A 215 18.80 12.42 3.01
N ASP A 216 17.93 12.68 3.99
CA ASP A 216 18.00 13.86 4.86
C ASP A 216 19.23 13.82 5.79
N SER A 217 19.62 12.65 6.28
CA SER A 217 20.84 12.48 7.09
C SER A 217 22.10 12.62 6.25
N ALA A 218 22.11 12.13 5.03
CA ALA A 218 23.17 12.36 4.05
C ALA A 218 23.22 13.83 3.65
N ALA A 219 22.08 14.50 3.44
CA ALA A 219 22.00 15.92 3.14
C ALA A 219 22.50 16.79 4.31
N LYS A 220 22.21 16.40 5.56
CA LYS A 220 22.72 17.08 6.77
C LYS A 220 24.25 17.02 6.89
N LEU A 221 24.87 15.91 6.49
CA LEU A 221 26.32 15.78 6.47
C LEU A 221 26.93 16.42 5.23
N TYR A 222 26.24 16.35 4.09
CA TYR A 222 26.69 16.83 2.81
C TYR A 222 26.63 18.36 2.69
N ALA A 223 25.58 19.02 3.18
CA ALA A 223 25.40 20.47 3.08
C ALA A 223 26.53 21.27 3.73
N PRO A 224 27.00 21.00 4.95
CA PRO A 224 28.19 21.68 5.50
C PRO A 224 29.44 21.47 4.66
N GLY A 225 29.66 20.24 4.16
CA GLY A 225 30.81 19.91 3.31
C GLY A 225 30.84 20.73 2.01
N VAL A 226 29.69 20.91 1.38
CA VAL A 226 29.53 21.72 0.16
C VAL A 226 29.88 23.20 0.43
N HIS A 227 29.39 23.77 1.52
CA HIS A 227 29.70 25.17 1.87
C HIS A 227 31.20 25.38 2.18
N ILE A 228 31.80 24.41 2.91
CA ILE A 228 33.25 24.46 3.19
C ILE A 228 34.03 24.33 1.89
N LEU A 229 33.66 23.40 1.00
CA LEU A 229 34.36 23.21 -0.29
C LEU A 229 34.25 24.45 -1.18
N SER A 230 33.06 25.06 -1.26
CA SER A 230 32.84 26.29 -1.99
C SER A 230 33.66 27.47 -1.41
N ALA A 231 33.68 27.59 -0.07
CA ALA A 231 34.49 28.60 0.60
C ALA A 231 35.99 28.39 0.37
N LEU A 232 36.47 27.14 0.41
CA LEU A 232 37.87 26.83 0.11
C LEU A 232 38.20 27.09 -1.37
N ALA A 233 37.31 26.76 -2.31
CA ALA A 233 37.48 27.10 -3.72
C ALA A 233 37.55 28.62 -3.93
N PHE A 234 36.66 29.37 -3.26
CA PHE A 234 36.67 30.83 -3.26
C PHE A 234 38.00 31.37 -2.77
N LEU A 235 38.45 30.97 -1.58
CA LEU A 235 39.70 31.44 -0.98
C LEU A 235 40.93 31.06 -1.82
N GLY A 236 40.98 29.81 -2.30
CA GLY A 236 42.05 29.31 -3.15
C GLY A 236 42.20 30.13 -4.43
N TRP A 237 41.10 30.38 -5.14
CA TRP A 237 41.12 31.19 -6.36
C TRP A 237 41.38 32.66 -6.10
N LEU A 238 40.87 33.22 -4.99
CA LEU A 238 41.16 34.60 -4.60
C LEU A 238 42.67 34.81 -4.34
N LEU A 239 43.31 33.86 -3.65
CA LEU A 239 44.73 33.89 -3.37
C LEU A 239 45.59 33.64 -4.62
N TRP A 240 45.11 32.77 -5.53
CA TRP A 240 45.83 32.43 -6.75
C TRP A 240 45.73 33.50 -7.83
N SER A 241 44.51 33.99 -8.13
CA SER A 241 44.24 34.90 -9.24
C SER A 241 44.25 36.39 -8.80
N GLY A 242 44.02 36.67 -7.52
CA GLY A 242 43.76 38.01 -7.02
C GLY A 242 42.46 38.65 -7.52
N ASP A 243 41.68 37.91 -8.30
CA ASP A 243 40.43 38.37 -8.90
C ASP A 243 39.20 37.83 -8.13
N MET A 244 38.55 38.74 -7.41
CA MET A 244 37.32 38.46 -6.64
C MET A 244 36.20 37.87 -7.51
N ARG A 245 36.11 38.27 -8.78
CA ARG A 245 35.03 37.89 -9.68
C ARG A 245 35.17 36.45 -10.10
N VAL A 246 36.38 36.04 -10.47
CA VAL A 246 36.70 34.67 -10.82
C VAL A 246 36.44 33.75 -9.62
N ALA A 247 36.92 34.15 -8.45
CA ALA A 247 36.72 33.39 -7.21
C ALA A 247 35.23 33.19 -6.87
N LEU A 248 34.39 34.26 -6.99
CA LEU A 248 32.96 34.17 -6.75
C LEU A 248 32.24 33.30 -7.75
N ASN A 249 32.56 33.36 -9.04
CA ASN A 249 31.97 32.55 -10.07
C ASN A 249 32.28 31.06 -9.86
N ILE A 250 33.49 30.71 -9.49
CA ILE A 250 33.89 29.34 -9.20
C ILE A 250 33.21 28.82 -7.95
N ALA A 251 33.13 29.63 -6.88
CA ALA A 251 32.40 29.28 -5.69
C ALA A 251 30.92 29.00 -5.97
N ALA A 252 30.29 29.87 -6.78
CA ALA A 252 28.89 29.67 -7.21
C ALA A 252 28.73 28.38 -8.05
N ALA A 253 29.62 28.13 -9.01
CA ALA A 253 29.60 26.90 -9.82
C ALA A 253 29.75 25.64 -8.95
N VAL A 254 30.65 25.65 -7.96
CA VAL A 254 30.83 24.57 -7.00
C VAL A 254 29.54 24.35 -6.19
N LEU A 255 28.92 25.42 -5.66
CA LEU A 255 27.65 25.31 -4.92
C LEU A 255 26.52 24.69 -5.77
N ILE A 256 26.42 25.09 -7.04
CA ILE A 256 25.38 24.62 -7.95
C ILE A 256 25.59 23.13 -8.31
N ILE A 257 26.81 22.76 -8.70
CA ILE A 257 27.17 21.41 -9.12
C ILE A 257 26.99 20.39 -7.98
N THR A 258 27.32 20.79 -6.76
CA THR A 258 27.23 19.93 -5.59
C THR A 258 25.82 19.86 -4.99
N CYS A 259 24.81 20.44 -5.63
CA CYS A 259 23.43 20.27 -5.16
C CYS A 259 23.04 18.78 -5.08
N PRO A 260 22.59 18.26 -3.93
CA PRO A 260 22.17 16.86 -3.79
C PRO A 260 20.77 16.57 -4.37
N CYS A 261 20.32 17.37 -5.35
CA CYS A 261 18.96 17.31 -5.88
C CYS A 261 18.64 15.94 -6.49
N ALA A 262 19.59 15.34 -7.23
CA ALA A 262 19.44 14.00 -7.78
C ALA A 262 19.34 12.92 -6.68
N LEU A 263 20.09 13.10 -5.59
CA LEU A 263 20.05 12.19 -4.43
C LEU A 263 18.72 12.26 -3.70
N GLY A 264 18.18 13.45 -3.50
CA GLY A 264 16.89 13.68 -2.84
C GLY A 264 15.68 13.14 -3.63
N LEU A 265 15.82 13.04 -4.97
CA LEU A 265 14.78 12.48 -5.86
C LEU A 265 14.89 10.97 -6.07
N ALA A 266 16.08 10.39 -5.87
CA ALA A 266 16.40 9.01 -6.19
C ALA A 266 15.48 7.99 -5.51
N VAL A 267 15.15 8.21 -4.23
CA VAL A 267 14.34 7.29 -3.42
C VAL A 267 12.84 7.53 -3.62
N PRO A 268 12.30 8.76 -3.42
CA PRO A 268 10.87 9.00 -3.55
C PRO A 268 10.28 8.60 -4.91
N ALA A 269 10.99 8.89 -6.00
CA ALA A 269 10.53 8.56 -7.34
C ALA A 269 10.42 7.04 -7.56
N VAL A 270 11.41 6.27 -7.08
CA VAL A 270 11.41 4.80 -7.19
C VAL A 270 10.36 4.16 -6.28
N THR A 271 10.29 4.60 -5.02
CA THR A 271 9.30 4.04 -4.04
C THR A 271 7.87 4.32 -4.48
N THR A 272 7.60 5.51 -5.01
CA THR A 272 6.29 5.86 -5.56
C THR A 272 5.91 4.98 -6.75
N ALA A 273 6.81 4.80 -7.72
CA ALA A 273 6.55 3.95 -8.87
C ALA A 273 6.32 2.49 -8.47
N ALA A 274 7.13 1.96 -7.53
CA ALA A 274 6.98 0.60 -7.00
C ALA A 274 5.68 0.42 -6.22
N SER A 275 5.32 1.38 -5.35
CA SER A 275 4.07 1.33 -4.58
C SER A 275 2.85 1.38 -5.49
N GLY A 276 2.83 2.24 -6.51
CA GLY A 276 1.75 2.29 -7.49
C GLY A 276 1.59 0.97 -8.26
N ARG A 277 2.71 0.34 -8.67
CA ARG A 277 2.68 -0.99 -9.30
C ARG A 277 2.13 -2.08 -8.36
N LEU A 278 2.53 -2.08 -7.09
CA LEU A 278 2.04 -3.05 -6.11
C LEU A 278 0.58 -2.81 -5.75
N PHE A 279 0.16 -1.56 -5.71
CA PHE A 279 -1.25 -1.21 -5.50
C PHE A 279 -2.14 -1.75 -6.63
N SER A 280 -1.73 -1.61 -7.90
CA SER A 280 -2.46 -2.20 -9.04
C SER A 280 -2.52 -3.74 -9.02
N LYS A 281 -1.68 -4.38 -8.19
CA LYS A 281 -1.67 -5.82 -7.92
C LYS A 281 -2.40 -6.21 -6.63
N GLY A 282 -3.06 -5.26 -5.98
CA GLY A 282 -3.80 -5.50 -4.75
C GLY A 282 -2.97 -5.46 -3.46
N LEU A 283 -1.79 -4.83 -3.48
CA LEU A 283 -0.95 -4.65 -2.29
C LEU A 283 -0.78 -3.16 -1.96
N LEU A 284 -1.30 -2.75 -0.82
CA LEU A 284 -1.18 -1.40 -0.31
C LEU A 284 0.01 -1.28 0.64
N ILE A 285 1.00 -0.50 0.25
CA ILE A 285 2.17 -0.17 1.09
C ILE A 285 1.80 1.00 2.00
N LYS A 286 1.75 0.79 3.30
CA LYS A 286 1.44 1.84 4.29
C LYS A 286 2.65 2.72 4.63
N HIS A 287 3.85 2.12 4.62
CA HIS A 287 5.09 2.80 4.94
C HIS A 287 6.11 2.59 3.82
N SER A 288 6.70 3.65 3.34
CA SER A 288 7.72 3.57 2.28
C SER A 288 8.97 2.77 2.69
N THR A 289 9.28 2.70 4.01
CA THR A 289 10.31 1.80 4.54
C THR A 289 9.96 0.33 4.39
N ALA A 290 8.66 -0.01 4.28
CA ALA A 290 8.24 -1.39 4.13
C ALA A 290 8.78 -2.01 2.84
N LEU A 291 8.79 -1.24 1.74
CA LEU A 291 9.30 -1.70 0.46
C LEU A 291 10.80 -2.07 0.52
N GLU A 292 11.57 -1.31 1.26
CA GLU A 292 13.00 -1.50 1.40
C GLU A 292 13.31 -2.69 2.31
N ARG A 293 12.61 -2.77 3.45
CA ARG A 293 12.67 -3.91 4.36
C ARG A 293 12.23 -5.20 3.65
N LEU A 294 11.22 -5.12 2.79
CA LEU A 294 10.73 -6.23 1.99
C LEU A 294 11.80 -6.75 1.01
N ALA A 295 12.65 -5.88 0.47
CA ALA A 295 13.76 -6.27 -0.40
C ALA A 295 14.86 -7.07 0.33
N GLU A 296 14.97 -6.91 1.64
CA GLU A 296 15.96 -7.58 2.49
C GLU A 296 15.49 -8.95 3.01
N VAL A 297 14.21 -9.29 2.84
CA VAL A 297 13.59 -10.52 3.36
C VAL A 297 14.30 -11.76 2.82
N ASP A 298 14.59 -12.67 3.72
CA ASP A 298 15.13 -14.02 3.49
C ASP A 298 14.24 -15.14 4.03
N THR A 299 13.33 -14.81 4.94
CA THR A 299 12.42 -15.76 5.62
C THR A 299 10.99 -15.23 5.59
N VAL A 300 10.06 -16.07 5.15
CA VAL A 300 8.62 -15.75 5.14
C VAL A 300 7.90 -16.65 6.13
N VAL A 301 7.20 -16.06 7.07
CA VAL A 301 6.41 -16.75 8.09
C VAL A 301 4.94 -16.50 7.79
N PHE A 302 4.18 -17.57 7.55
CA PHE A 302 2.74 -17.51 7.35
C PHE A 302 2.01 -18.01 8.59
N ASP A 303 0.98 -17.28 9.00
CA ASP A 303 -0.10 -17.87 9.78
C ASP A 303 -0.98 -18.72 8.87
N LYS A 304 -1.72 -19.70 9.45
CA LYS A 304 -2.62 -20.57 8.70
C LYS A 304 -3.98 -19.92 8.50
N THR A 305 -4.70 -19.69 9.60
CA THR A 305 -6.13 -19.36 9.61
C THR A 305 -6.37 -17.92 9.18
N GLY A 306 -7.27 -17.70 8.20
CA GLY A 306 -7.54 -16.36 7.67
C GLY A 306 -6.40 -15.76 6.82
N THR A 307 -5.25 -16.40 6.75
CA THR A 307 -4.04 -15.98 6.02
C THR A 307 -3.79 -16.86 4.80
N LEU A 308 -3.40 -18.12 4.99
CA LEU A 308 -3.32 -19.11 3.90
C LEU A 308 -4.69 -19.69 3.58
N THR A 309 -5.59 -19.71 4.57
CA THR A 309 -6.97 -20.13 4.39
C THR A 309 -7.92 -18.94 4.39
N GLU A 310 -9.16 -19.15 3.94
CA GLU A 310 -10.19 -18.09 3.92
C GLU A 310 -10.74 -17.78 5.33
N GLY A 311 -10.44 -18.62 6.34
CA GLY A 311 -11.01 -18.54 7.67
C GLY A 311 -12.50 -18.87 7.71
N THR A 312 -13.02 -19.41 6.62
CA THR A 312 -14.42 -19.84 6.50
C THR A 312 -14.47 -21.33 6.19
N PRO A 313 -15.06 -22.15 7.07
CA PRO A 313 -15.17 -23.58 6.84
C PRO A 313 -16.03 -23.86 5.59
N LYS A 314 -15.61 -24.85 4.81
CA LYS A 314 -16.38 -25.42 3.69
C LYS A 314 -16.64 -26.89 3.93
N LEU A 315 -17.80 -27.36 3.50
CA LEU A 315 -18.13 -28.78 3.57
C LEU A 315 -17.19 -29.58 2.67
N THR A 316 -16.53 -30.59 3.23
CA THR A 316 -15.59 -31.44 2.48
C THR A 316 -16.37 -32.37 1.58
N ASN A 317 -16.04 -32.44 0.27
CA ASN A 317 -16.69 -33.32 -0.72
C ASN A 317 -18.22 -33.27 -0.64
N PRO A 318 -18.88 -32.14 -0.86
CA PRO A 318 -20.31 -31.97 -0.63
C PRO A 318 -21.18 -32.94 -1.48
N GLU A 319 -20.67 -33.39 -2.62
CA GLU A 319 -21.36 -34.35 -3.51
C GLU A 319 -21.43 -35.78 -2.93
N SER A 320 -20.59 -36.10 -1.94
CA SER A 320 -20.55 -37.45 -1.33
C SER A 320 -21.60 -37.66 -0.25
N TYR A 321 -22.26 -36.60 0.21
CA TYR A 321 -23.26 -36.68 1.26
C TYR A 321 -24.65 -37.04 0.72
N ASP A 322 -25.42 -37.72 1.55
CA ASP A 322 -26.83 -38.03 1.22
C ASP A 322 -27.63 -36.72 1.10
N ARG A 323 -28.39 -36.59 0.00
CA ARG A 323 -29.15 -35.37 -0.32
C ARG A 323 -30.20 -35.04 0.72
N THR A 324 -30.86 -36.07 1.29
CA THR A 324 -31.90 -35.90 2.30
C THR A 324 -31.29 -35.42 3.62
N GLN A 325 -30.17 -36.02 4.03
CA GLN A 325 -29.43 -35.63 5.24
C GLN A 325 -28.93 -34.19 5.13
N LEU A 326 -28.38 -33.83 3.96
CA LEU A 326 -27.88 -32.46 3.72
C LEU A 326 -29.03 -31.44 3.67
N SER A 327 -30.20 -31.82 3.12
CA SER A 327 -31.42 -31.00 3.09
C SER A 327 -31.94 -30.69 4.51
N VAL A 328 -32.00 -31.70 5.39
CA VAL A 328 -32.40 -31.53 6.79
C VAL A 328 -31.38 -30.72 7.57
N ALA A 329 -30.08 -30.96 7.37
CA ALA A 329 -29.01 -30.21 8.00
C ALA A 329 -29.01 -28.74 7.57
N ALA A 330 -29.27 -28.46 6.28
CA ALA A 330 -29.38 -27.09 5.77
C ALA A 330 -30.60 -26.37 6.38
N ALA A 331 -31.73 -27.03 6.53
CA ALA A 331 -32.92 -26.48 7.17
C ALA A 331 -32.66 -26.09 8.65
N LEU A 332 -32.05 -27.00 9.41
CA LEU A 332 -31.65 -26.72 10.79
C LEU A 332 -30.61 -25.61 10.86
N GLY A 333 -29.69 -25.56 9.87
CA GLY A 333 -28.68 -24.52 9.77
C GLY A 333 -29.24 -23.11 9.63
N GLN A 334 -30.42 -22.92 9.02
CA GLN A 334 -31.09 -21.62 8.91
C GLN A 334 -31.43 -20.99 10.26
N GLY A 335 -31.54 -21.81 11.32
CA GLY A 335 -31.77 -21.33 12.68
C GLY A 335 -30.52 -20.89 13.43
N SER A 336 -29.33 -20.86 12.79
CA SER A 336 -28.07 -20.55 13.46
C SER A 336 -27.13 -19.72 12.58
N SER A 337 -26.47 -18.76 13.19
CA SER A 337 -25.38 -17.96 12.55
C SER A 337 -24.01 -18.64 12.65
N HIS A 338 -23.93 -19.84 13.18
CA HIS A 338 -22.66 -20.56 13.36
C HIS A 338 -21.99 -20.84 11.99
N PRO A 339 -20.64 -20.65 11.85
CA PRO A 339 -19.94 -20.81 10.56
C PRO A 339 -20.15 -22.17 9.87
N LEU A 340 -20.26 -23.26 10.64
CA LEU A 340 -20.53 -24.59 10.09
C LEU A 340 -21.95 -24.71 9.52
N SER A 341 -22.93 -24.08 10.15
CA SER A 341 -24.32 -24.01 9.66
C SER A 341 -24.40 -23.24 8.35
N VAL A 342 -23.72 -22.09 8.27
CA VAL A 342 -23.61 -21.29 7.04
C VAL A 342 -22.94 -22.10 5.92
N ALA A 343 -21.90 -22.89 6.24
CA ALA A 343 -21.22 -23.74 5.27
C ALA A 343 -22.12 -24.85 4.72
N LEU A 344 -22.96 -25.46 5.57
CA LEU A 344 -23.94 -26.47 5.14
C LEU A 344 -24.99 -25.88 4.21
N ILE A 345 -25.54 -24.70 4.55
CA ILE A 345 -26.52 -24.01 3.70
C ILE A 345 -25.92 -23.72 2.32
N LYS A 346 -24.73 -23.12 2.27
CA LYS A 346 -24.04 -22.81 1.01
C LYS A 346 -23.74 -24.06 0.18
N ALA A 347 -23.38 -25.18 0.83
CA ALA A 347 -23.13 -26.44 0.13
C ALA A 347 -24.42 -27.03 -0.46
N ALA A 348 -25.52 -26.97 0.29
CA ALA A 348 -26.85 -27.42 -0.20
C ALA A 348 -27.31 -26.56 -1.39
N GLU A 349 -27.21 -25.22 -1.28
CA GLU A 349 -27.54 -24.29 -2.36
C GLU A 349 -26.72 -24.55 -3.63
N ALA A 350 -25.40 -24.76 -3.50
CA ALA A 350 -24.51 -25.03 -4.63
C ALA A 350 -24.87 -26.35 -5.36
N LEU A 351 -25.41 -27.33 -4.64
CA LEU A 351 -25.89 -28.61 -5.20
C LEU A 351 -27.36 -28.57 -5.67
N GLY A 352 -28.04 -27.43 -5.58
CA GLY A 352 -29.44 -27.28 -5.89
C GLY A 352 -30.32 -28.15 -4.97
N ILE A 353 -29.96 -28.30 -3.70
CA ILE A 353 -30.72 -29.02 -2.67
C ILE A 353 -31.51 -28.00 -1.87
N GLU A 354 -32.83 -28.07 -1.94
CA GLU A 354 -33.70 -27.24 -1.13
C GLU A 354 -33.72 -27.73 0.33
N PRO A 355 -33.70 -26.80 1.32
CA PRO A 355 -33.85 -27.15 2.73
C PRO A 355 -35.18 -27.88 2.99
N ALA A 356 -35.14 -28.92 3.81
CA ALA A 356 -36.31 -29.66 4.22
C ALA A 356 -37.30 -28.83 5.04
N GLU A 357 -38.58 -29.22 5.07
CA GLU A 357 -39.57 -28.59 5.94
C GLU A 357 -39.39 -29.05 7.40
N VAL A 358 -38.47 -28.38 8.13
CA VAL A 358 -38.27 -28.59 9.58
C VAL A 358 -39.07 -27.55 10.36
N ARG A 359 -39.86 -28.02 11.33
CA ARG A 359 -40.67 -27.16 12.22
C ARG A 359 -40.02 -27.02 13.57
N ASP A 360 -40.42 -25.95 14.31
CA ASP A 360 -39.99 -25.68 15.67
C ASP A 360 -38.45 -25.61 15.81
N ILE A 361 -37.80 -24.98 14.83
CA ILE A 361 -36.34 -24.83 14.85
C ILE A 361 -35.95 -23.92 16.03
N GLN A 362 -35.09 -24.45 16.90
CA GLN A 362 -34.57 -23.75 18.07
C GLN A 362 -33.06 -23.93 18.19
N GLU A 363 -32.32 -22.85 18.34
CA GLU A 363 -30.91 -22.90 18.67
C GLU A 363 -30.70 -23.13 20.18
N ILE A 364 -29.87 -24.12 20.51
CA ILE A 364 -29.44 -24.41 21.88
C ILE A 364 -28.02 -23.89 22.04
N PRO A 365 -27.81 -22.77 22.77
CA PRO A 365 -26.50 -22.13 22.88
C PRO A 365 -25.39 -23.10 23.30
N GLY A 366 -24.29 -23.13 22.52
CA GLY A 366 -23.14 -23.99 22.77
C GLY A 366 -23.27 -25.44 22.35
N TYR A 367 -24.42 -25.89 21.89
CA TYR A 367 -24.68 -27.27 21.45
C TYR A 367 -25.01 -27.41 19.98
N GLY A 368 -25.95 -26.62 19.45
CA GLY A 368 -26.40 -26.68 18.05
C GLY A 368 -27.87 -26.28 17.89
N THR A 369 -28.53 -26.79 16.84
CA THR A 369 -29.93 -26.52 16.53
C THR A 369 -30.75 -27.80 16.58
N GLN A 370 -32.00 -27.72 17.00
CA GLN A 370 -32.94 -28.80 17.03
C GLN A 370 -34.28 -28.41 16.37
N GLY A 371 -35.08 -29.40 15.97
CA GLY A 371 -36.37 -29.17 15.40
C GLY A 371 -37.13 -30.49 15.19
N THR A 372 -38.25 -30.43 14.45
CA THR A 372 -39.09 -31.60 14.12
C THR A 372 -39.17 -31.70 12.60
N TRP A 373 -38.78 -32.85 12.06
CA TRP A 373 -38.88 -33.20 10.65
C TRP A 373 -39.64 -34.49 10.47
N ASP A 374 -40.68 -34.46 9.67
CA ASP A 374 -41.56 -35.62 9.42
C ASP A 374 -42.01 -36.33 10.71
N GLY A 375 -42.39 -35.56 11.74
CA GLY A 375 -42.81 -36.06 13.04
C GLY A 375 -41.71 -36.63 13.93
N ARG A 376 -40.44 -36.57 13.50
CA ARG A 376 -39.25 -37.08 14.22
C ARG A 376 -38.41 -35.89 14.75
N ALA A 377 -37.87 -36.05 15.94
CA ALA A 377 -36.94 -35.08 16.48
C ALA A 377 -35.62 -35.11 15.71
N VAL A 378 -35.14 -33.94 15.29
CA VAL A 378 -33.87 -33.78 14.59
C VAL A 378 -32.96 -32.80 15.33
N ARG A 379 -31.65 -33.05 15.36
CA ARG A 379 -30.63 -32.22 15.98
C ARG A 379 -29.40 -32.10 15.10
N LEU A 380 -28.86 -30.89 14.96
CA LEU A 380 -27.62 -30.63 14.27
C LEU A 380 -26.66 -29.94 15.23
N GLY A 381 -25.48 -30.50 15.49
CA GLY A 381 -24.52 -29.86 16.42
C GLY A 381 -23.34 -30.77 16.79
N ARG A 382 -22.83 -30.55 18.02
CA ARG A 382 -21.64 -31.25 18.53
C ARG A 382 -21.91 -32.75 18.71
N ALA A 383 -20.85 -33.55 18.46
CA ALA A 383 -20.89 -35.00 18.64
C ALA A 383 -21.43 -35.45 20.02
N SER A 384 -20.96 -34.82 21.10
CA SER A 384 -21.37 -35.13 22.47
C SER A 384 -22.87 -34.90 22.75
N TRP A 385 -23.48 -33.96 22.02
CA TRP A 385 -24.88 -33.60 22.21
C TRP A 385 -25.83 -34.49 21.38
N VAL A 386 -25.35 -34.96 20.24
CA VAL A 386 -26.15 -35.86 19.36
C VAL A 386 -25.84 -37.34 19.56
N GLY A 387 -24.93 -37.68 20.47
CA GLY A 387 -24.54 -39.05 20.76
C GLY A 387 -23.60 -39.67 19.70
N ALA A 388 -22.89 -38.86 18.94
CA ALA A 388 -21.96 -39.29 17.90
C ALA A 388 -20.54 -39.52 18.42
N PRO A 389 -19.69 -40.30 17.73
CA PRO A 389 -18.29 -40.44 18.04
C PRO A 389 -17.55 -39.15 17.79
N GLN A 390 -16.48 -38.92 18.59
CA GLN A 390 -15.66 -37.73 18.44
C GLN A 390 -14.84 -37.80 17.14
N ALA A 391 -14.99 -36.83 16.24
CA ALA A 391 -14.26 -36.80 15.00
C ALA A 391 -12.84 -36.25 15.19
N GLN A 392 -11.88 -36.73 14.39
CA GLN A 392 -10.52 -36.20 14.33
C GLN A 392 -10.43 -34.85 13.56
N GLN A 393 -11.49 -34.47 12.85
CA GLN A 393 -11.60 -33.24 12.06
C GLN A 393 -12.78 -32.41 12.55
N THR A 394 -12.80 -31.13 12.18
CA THR A 394 -13.97 -30.28 12.42
C THR A 394 -15.20 -30.89 11.75
N ALA A 395 -16.20 -31.22 12.54
CA ALA A 395 -17.43 -31.85 12.07
C ALA A 395 -18.67 -31.30 12.78
N ALA A 396 -19.78 -31.25 12.07
CA ALA A 396 -21.12 -31.12 12.63
C ALA A 396 -21.87 -32.44 12.41
N TRP A 397 -22.68 -32.84 13.37
CA TRP A 397 -23.39 -34.09 13.34
C TRP A 397 -24.88 -33.85 13.33
N LEU A 398 -25.57 -34.53 12.41
CA LEU A 398 -27.02 -34.61 12.33
C LEU A 398 -27.50 -35.88 13.01
N SER A 399 -28.44 -35.76 13.95
CA SER A 399 -29.15 -36.87 14.55
C SER A 399 -30.61 -36.78 14.14
N ILE A 400 -31.16 -37.87 13.59
CA ILE A 400 -32.58 -38.06 13.31
C ILE A 400 -33.06 -39.17 14.23
N SER A 401 -34.15 -38.93 14.98
CA SER A 401 -34.66 -39.93 15.93
C SER A 401 -34.92 -41.27 15.25
N GLY A 402 -34.26 -42.33 15.75
CA GLY A 402 -34.36 -43.70 15.17
C GLY A 402 -33.29 -44.03 14.14
N GLU A 403 -32.36 -43.13 13.83
CA GLU A 403 -31.24 -43.34 12.91
C GLU A 403 -29.91 -43.14 13.61
N GLU A 404 -28.82 -43.68 13.03
CA GLU A 404 -27.46 -43.40 13.51
C GLU A 404 -27.07 -41.94 13.17
N PRO A 405 -26.28 -41.26 14.05
CA PRO A 405 -25.82 -39.93 13.77
C PRO A 405 -24.99 -39.83 12.48
N TYR A 406 -25.29 -38.82 11.65
CA TYR A 406 -24.66 -38.60 10.36
C TYR A 406 -23.70 -37.40 10.44
N GLY A 407 -22.43 -37.59 10.08
CA GLY A 407 -21.39 -36.58 10.23
C GLY A 407 -21.09 -35.79 8.97
N PHE A 408 -20.99 -34.49 9.08
CA PHE A 408 -20.53 -33.59 8.03
C PHE A 408 -19.13 -33.04 8.42
N SER A 409 -18.13 -33.32 7.60
CA SER A 409 -16.75 -32.87 7.82
C SER A 409 -16.48 -31.56 7.10
N PHE A 410 -15.70 -30.68 7.74
CA PHE A 410 -15.36 -29.38 7.20
C PHE A 410 -13.86 -29.22 7.08
N THR A 411 -13.47 -28.50 6.03
CA THR A 411 -12.10 -28.02 5.83
C THR A 411 -12.12 -26.50 5.69
N ASP A 412 -11.09 -25.85 6.15
CA ASP A 412 -10.88 -24.43 5.84
C ASP A 412 -10.24 -24.32 4.46
N ALA A 413 -10.90 -23.65 3.55
CA ALA A 413 -10.47 -23.57 2.16
C ALA A 413 -9.20 -22.71 2.04
N LEU A 414 -8.22 -23.17 1.27
CA LEU A 414 -7.05 -22.38 0.91
C LEU A 414 -7.47 -21.15 0.11
N ARG A 415 -6.80 -20.04 0.34
CA ARG A 415 -6.93 -18.87 -0.52
C ARG A 415 -6.41 -19.18 -1.93
N PRO A 416 -6.96 -18.52 -2.97
CA PRO A 416 -6.40 -18.61 -4.31
C PRO A 416 -4.91 -18.25 -4.32
N GLY A 417 -4.11 -19.03 -5.06
CA GLY A 417 -2.70 -18.77 -5.28
C GLY A 417 -1.75 -19.19 -4.15
N VAL A 418 -2.22 -19.87 -3.10
CA VAL A 418 -1.35 -20.31 -1.96
C VAL A 418 -0.24 -21.25 -2.44
N GLU A 419 -0.56 -22.27 -3.22
CA GLU A 419 0.44 -23.21 -3.74
C GLU A 419 1.46 -22.48 -4.62
N ASP A 420 0.97 -21.59 -5.48
CA ASP A 420 1.77 -20.77 -6.39
C ASP A 420 2.73 -19.82 -5.63
N VAL A 421 2.24 -19.16 -4.56
CA VAL A 421 3.08 -18.23 -3.79
C VAL A 421 4.17 -18.98 -3.04
N VAL A 422 3.86 -20.13 -2.42
CA VAL A 422 4.85 -20.94 -1.70
C VAL A 422 5.91 -21.46 -2.67
N ALA A 423 5.51 -21.99 -3.82
CA ALA A 423 6.44 -22.44 -4.86
C ALA A 423 7.35 -21.30 -5.34
N LYS A 424 6.79 -20.13 -5.67
CA LYS A 424 7.56 -18.95 -6.10
C LYS A 424 8.50 -18.42 -5.02
N LEU A 425 8.13 -18.53 -3.73
CA LEU A 425 9.00 -18.14 -2.63
C LEU A 425 10.19 -19.10 -2.51
N HIS A 426 9.97 -20.40 -2.64
CA HIS A 426 11.05 -21.40 -2.67
C HIS A 426 11.99 -21.18 -3.87
N ASP A 427 11.45 -20.91 -5.06
CA ASP A 427 12.25 -20.59 -6.27
C ASP A 427 13.09 -19.31 -6.09
N GLN A 428 12.63 -18.37 -5.27
CA GLN A 428 13.37 -17.17 -4.90
C GLN A 428 14.40 -17.39 -3.78
N GLY A 429 14.56 -18.62 -3.29
CA GLY A 429 15.49 -19.00 -2.23
C GLY A 429 15.07 -18.53 -0.84
N MET A 430 13.75 -18.35 -0.60
CA MET A 430 13.21 -17.98 0.69
C MET A 430 13.02 -19.20 1.58
N ASP A 431 13.31 -19.05 2.87
CA ASP A 431 12.82 -19.99 3.88
C ASP A 431 11.33 -19.69 4.16
N VAL A 432 10.48 -20.70 4.03
CA VAL A 432 9.05 -20.59 4.33
C VAL A 432 8.74 -21.37 5.59
N ILE A 433 8.06 -20.72 6.54
CA ILE A 433 7.69 -21.28 7.84
C ILE A 433 6.18 -21.11 8.03
N LEU A 434 5.50 -22.18 8.45
CA LEU A 434 4.10 -22.15 8.83
C LEU A 434 3.97 -22.10 10.35
N LEU A 435 3.32 -21.07 10.90
CA LEU A 435 2.97 -20.99 12.33
C LEU A 435 1.47 -21.05 12.49
N SER A 436 0.96 -21.94 13.34
CA SER A 436 -0.48 -22.08 13.55
C SER A 436 -0.82 -22.47 14.99
N GLY A 437 -1.93 -21.93 15.50
CA GLY A 437 -2.54 -22.41 16.75
C GLY A 437 -3.34 -23.71 16.62
N ASP A 438 -3.43 -24.26 15.41
CA ASP A 438 -4.19 -25.46 15.11
C ASP A 438 -3.45 -26.75 15.52
N THR A 439 -4.16 -27.87 15.52
CA THR A 439 -3.61 -29.17 15.93
C THR A 439 -2.46 -29.62 15.04
N THR A 440 -1.52 -30.37 15.63
CA THR A 440 -0.33 -30.90 14.94
C THR A 440 -0.68 -31.61 13.64
N ASN A 441 -1.68 -32.50 13.63
CA ASN A 441 -2.09 -33.26 12.42
C ASN A 441 -2.62 -32.35 11.28
N ALA A 442 -3.33 -31.26 11.63
CA ALA A 442 -3.87 -30.33 10.64
C ALA A 442 -2.76 -29.48 9.99
N VAL A 443 -1.79 -29.04 10.81
CA VAL A 443 -0.66 -28.24 10.35
C VAL A 443 0.32 -29.09 9.53
N GLU A 444 0.64 -30.30 9.96
CA GLU A 444 1.52 -31.23 9.25
C GLU A 444 0.98 -31.58 7.87
N ARG A 445 -0.33 -31.88 7.77
CA ARG A 445 -0.97 -32.16 6.49
C ARG A 445 -0.87 -30.98 5.54
N LEU A 446 -1.23 -29.77 5.99
CA LEU A 446 -1.16 -28.57 5.18
C LEU A 446 0.28 -28.24 4.76
N ALA A 447 1.23 -28.36 5.68
CA ALA A 447 2.64 -28.16 5.39
C ALA A 447 3.14 -29.16 4.33
N GLY A 448 2.72 -30.42 4.42
CA GLY A 448 3.02 -31.47 3.44
C GLY A 448 2.43 -31.17 2.06
N GLU A 449 1.16 -30.74 1.98
CA GLU A 449 0.47 -30.35 0.74
C GLU A 449 1.19 -29.15 0.04
N LEU A 450 1.65 -28.17 0.83
CA LEU A 450 2.33 -26.98 0.34
C LEU A 450 3.86 -27.13 0.18
N GLY A 451 4.44 -28.27 0.57
CA GLY A 451 5.88 -28.49 0.54
C GLY A 451 6.68 -27.66 1.55
N ILE A 452 6.04 -27.16 2.63
CA ILE A 452 6.67 -26.38 3.68
C ILE A 452 7.32 -27.35 4.67
N LYS A 453 8.66 -27.26 4.81
CA LYS A 453 9.44 -28.17 5.69
C LYS A 453 9.44 -27.72 7.15
N ASN A 454 9.35 -26.41 7.39
CA ASN A 454 9.45 -25.82 8.71
C ASN A 454 8.06 -25.36 9.16
N TRP A 455 7.50 -25.97 10.20
CA TRP A 455 6.20 -25.60 10.75
C TRP A 455 6.16 -25.74 12.27
N VAL A 456 5.26 -25.00 12.90
CA VAL A 456 4.97 -25.06 14.34
C VAL A 456 3.45 -25.08 14.49
N ALA A 457 2.96 -26.10 15.20
CA ALA A 457 1.55 -26.27 15.55
C ALA A 457 1.28 -25.83 16.98
N GLU A 458 0.00 -25.67 17.34
CA GLU A 458 -0.47 -25.38 18.71
C GLU A 458 0.19 -24.12 19.31
N ALA A 459 0.63 -23.20 18.43
CA ALA A 459 1.35 -21.99 18.83
C ALA A 459 0.39 -20.95 19.41
N LEU A 460 0.62 -20.53 20.64
CA LEU A 460 -0.05 -19.40 21.26
C LEU A 460 0.44 -18.07 20.66
N PRO A 461 -0.30 -16.96 20.80
CA PRO A 461 0.10 -15.65 20.29
C PRO A 461 1.51 -15.22 20.74
N GLU A 462 1.86 -15.51 22.00
CA GLU A 462 3.19 -15.23 22.55
C GLU A 462 4.28 -16.09 21.92
N ASP A 463 3.98 -17.36 21.62
CA ASP A 463 4.93 -18.27 20.96
C ASP A 463 5.26 -17.80 19.55
N LYS A 464 4.23 -17.35 18.80
CA LYS A 464 4.40 -16.77 17.47
C LYS A 464 5.30 -15.53 17.51
N ALA A 465 5.03 -14.59 18.41
CA ALA A 465 5.83 -13.39 18.59
C ALA A 465 7.29 -13.73 19.00
N ASN A 466 7.47 -14.64 19.94
CA ASN A 466 8.78 -15.09 20.39
C ASN A 466 9.56 -15.80 19.28
N ARG A 467 8.90 -16.59 18.44
CA ARG A 467 9.52 -17.26 17.29
C ARG A 467 10.01 -16.27 16.26
N VAL A 468 9.18 -15.27 15.88
CA VAL A 468 9.56 -14.20 14.96
C VAL A 468 10.71 -13.37 15.52
N ALA A 469 10.65 -12.98 16.80
CA ALA A 469 11.72 -12.25 17.48
C ALA A 469 13.01 -13.08 17.60
N GLY A 470 12.91 -14.40 17.78
CA GLY A 470 14.02 -15.33 17.79
C GLY A 470 14.75 -15.35 16.44
N LEU A 471 14.01 -15.54 15.35
CA LEU A 471 14.56 -15.49 14.00
C LEU A 471 15.25 -14.15 13.71
N ALA A 472 14.67 -13.04 14.16
CA ALA A 472 15.28 -11.72 14.00
C ALA A 472 16.61 -11.59 14.78
N ARG A 473 16.70 -12.17 15.99
CA ARG A 473 17.96 -12.23 16.78
C ARG A 473 19.03 -13.07 16.09
N ASP A 474 18.62 -14.13 15.40
CA ASP A 474 19.51 -14.97 14.59
C ASP A 474 19.95 -14.27 13.27
N GLY A 475 19.60 -13.00 13.08
CA GLY A 475 19.97 -12.19 11.92
C GLY A 475 19.05 -12.36 10.70
N ARG A 476 17.98 -13.14 10.81
CA ARG A 476 17.02 -13.35 9.71
C ARG A 476 16.14 -12.12 9.49
N LYS A 477 15.84 -11.85 8.25
CA LYS A 477 14.94 -10.76 7.82
C LYS A 477 13.56 -11.34 7.55
N VAL A 478 12.71 -11.32 8.58
CA VAL A 478 11.42 -12.01 8.56
C VAL A 478 10.33 -11.14 7.96
N LEU A 479 9.62 -11.69 6.95
CA LEU A 479 8.29 -11.24 6.56
C LEU A 479 7.26 -12.06 7.32
N MET A 480 6.45 -11.44 8.16
CA MET A 480 5.29 -12.08 8.79
C MET A 480 4.01 -11.77 8.02
N VAL A 481 3.25 -12.81 7.69
CA VAL A 481 1.93 -12.69 7.05
C VAL A 481 0.89 -13.30 7.99
N GLY A 482 -0.05 -12.48 8.47
CA GLY A 482 -1.07 -12.89 9.45
C GLY A 482 -2.29 -11.98 9.43
N ASP A 483 -3.45 -12.48 9.90
CA ASP A 483 -4.75 -11.79 9.81
C ASP A 483 -5.38 -11.45 11.17
N GLY A 484 -4.98 -12.10 12.24
CA GLY A 484 -5.68 -12.11 13.51
C GLY A 484 -5.15 -11.16 14.58
N LEU A 485 -5.97 -10.95 15.61
CA LEU A 485 -5.54 -10.35 16.87
C LEU A 485 -4.37 -11.13 17.48
N ASN A 486 -4.37 -12.43 17.29
CA ASN A 486 -3.35 -13.36 17.78
C ASN A 486 -1.98 -13.14 17.13
N ASP A 487 -1.93 -12.50 15.96
CA ASP A 487 -0.70 -12.25 15.21
C ASP A 487 -0.15 -10.83 15.38
N THR A 488 -0.91 -9.93 16.02
CA THR A 488 -0.54 -8.51 16.15
C THR A 488 0.86 -8.32 16.71
N ALA A 489 1.23 -9.07 17.75
CA ALA A 489 2.56 -9.01 18.35
C ALA A 489 3.64 -9.58 17.41
N ALA A 490 3.35 -10.66 16.67
CA ALA A 490 4.25 -11.24 15.69
C ALA A 490 4.45 -10.32 14.46
N LEU A 491 3.36 -9.70 13.97
CA LEU A 491 3.40 -8.69 12.90
C LEU A 491 4.27 -7.50 13.28
N ALA A 492 4.12 -7.01 14.53
CA ALA A 492 4.91 -5.88 15.03
C ALA A 492 6.39 -6.24 15.26
N ALA A 493 6.69 -7.49 15.65
CA ALA A 493 8.06 -7.98 15.88
C ALA A 493 8.82 -8.31 14.58
N ALA A 494 8.11 -8.47 13.46
CA ALA A 494 8.71 -8.83 12.19
C ALA A 494 9.52 -7.69 11.56
N HIS A 495 10.47 -8.04 10.68
CA HIS A 495 11.22 -7.06 9.90
C HIS A 495 10.30 -6.29 8.95
N VAL A 496 9.33 -6.97 8.34
CA VAL A 496 8.22 -6.40 7.59
C VAL A 496 6.99 -7.29 7.75
N SER A 497 5.80 -6.72 7.65
CA SER A 497 4.56 -7.47 7.88
C SER A 497 3.49 -7.17 6.83
N ILE A 498 2.69 -8.21 6.51
CA ILE A 498 1.55 -8.14 5.62
C ILE A 498 0.32 -8.68 6.34
N SER A 499 -0.80 -7.97 6.24
CA SER A 499 -2.11 -8.50 6.66
C SER A 499 -3.13 -8.41 5.53
N PRO A 500 -4.08 -9.37 5.43
CA PRO A 500 -5.22 -9.25 4.53
C PRO A 500 -6.12 -8.06 4.91
N ALA A 501 -6.80 -7.47 3.95
CA ALA A 501 -7.79 -6.41 4.20
C ALA A 501 -9.00 -6.91 5.03
N THR A 502 -9.25 -8.22 5.01
CA THR A 502 -10.24 -8.88 5.85
C THR A 502 -9.82 -9.04 7.31
N ALA A 503 -8.54 -8.77 7.63
CA ALA A 503 -8.01 -8.83 8.99
C ALA A 503 -8.69 -7.84 9.92
N LEU A 504 -8.67 -8.14 11.22
CA LEU A 504 -9.16 -7.23 12.24
C LEU A 504 -8.37 -5.93 12.28
N ASP A 505 -8.99 -4.85 12.71
CA ASP A 505 -8.41 -3.49 12.70
C ASP A 505 -7.02 -3.45 13.38
N ALA A 506 -6.85 -4.13 14.51
CA ALA A 506 -5.58 -4.17 15.21
C ALA A 506 -4.45 -4.79 14.37
N ALA A 507 -4.71 -5.88 13.65
CA ALA A 507 -3.73 -6.51 12.77
C ALA A 507 -3.41 -5.62 11.56
N ARG A 508 -4.43 -4.98 10.97
CA ARG A 508 -4.23 -4.01 9.88
C ARG A 508 -3.42 -2.80 10.31
N VAL A 509 -3.65 -2.28 11.52
CA VAL A 509 -2.85 -1.18 12.08
C VAL A 509 -1.41 -1.61 12.34
N ALA A 510 -1.18 -2.81 12.84
CA ALA A 510 0.16 -3.33 13.11
C ALA A 510 0.97 -3.70 11.87
N SER A 511 0.31 -3.98 10.72
CA SER A 511 1.00 -4.40 9.51
C SER A 511 1.57 -3.22 8.71
N ASP A 512 2.67 -3.47 8.01
CA ASP A 512 3.32 -2.50 7.10
C ASP A 512 2.65 -2.44 5.72
N ILE A 513 2.05 -3.57 5.30
CA ILE A 513 1.46 -3.76 3.97
C ILE A 513 0.10 -4.44 4.15
N VAL A 514 -0.88 -4.03 3.36
CA VAL A 514 -2.22 -4.64 3.34
C VAL A 514 -2.47 -5.32 2.01
N LEU A 515 -2.85 -6.60 2.04
CA LEU A 515 -3.31 -7.36 0.88
C LEU A 515 -4.82 -7.12 0.68
N LEU A 516 -5.19 -6.43 -0.40
CA LEU A 516 -6.55 -5.99 -0.65
C LEU A 516 -7.45 -7.11 -1.19
N GLY A 517 -6.88 -8.07 -1.94
CA GLY A 517 -7.60 -9.18 -2.56
C GLY A 517 -7.62 -10.45 -1.71
N ARG A 518 -8.27 -11.48 -2.25
CA ARG A 518 -8.25 -12.85 -1.69
C ARG A 518 -7.04 -13.66 -2.14
N ASP A 519 -6.52 -13.35 -3.33
CA ASP A 519 -5.35 -14.00 -3.92
C ASP A 519 -4.08 -13.56 -3.19
N VAL A 520 -3.26 -14.52 -2.80
CA VAL A 520 -1.99 -14.29 -2.10
C VAL A 520 -0.77 -14.24 -3.04
N THR A 521 -0.96 -14.56 -4.33
CA THR A 521 0.10 -14.54 -5.36
C THR A 521 0.89 -13.21 -5.40
N PRO A 522 0.26 -12.03 -5.18
CA PRO A 522 0.96 -10.76 -5.17
C PRO A 522 2.09 -10.65 -4.13
N ILE A 523 2.10 -11.47 -3.08
CA ILE A 523 3.15 -11.45 -2.04
C ILE A 523 4.52 -11.80 -2.64
N ALA A 524 4.60 -12.84 -3.47
CA ALA A 524 5.86 -13.23 -4.12
C ALA A 524 6.33 -12.18 -5.15
N GLU A 525 5.38 -11.54 -5.85
CA GLU A 525 5.68 -10.44 -6.78
C GLU A 525 6.16 -9.17 -6.05
N ALA A 526 5.63 -8.92 -4.84
CA ALA A 526 6.06 -7.79 -4.02
C ALA A 526 7.52 -7.88 -3.64
N LEU A 527 8.01 -9.05 -3.25
CA LEU A 527 9.42 -9.29 -2.94
C LEU A 527 10.32 -9.00 -4.15
N GLN A 528 9.93 -9.46 -5.35
CA GLN A 528 10.66 -9.17 -6.59
C GLN A 528 10.66 -7.68 -6.93
N THR A 529 9.49 -7.03 -6.80
CA THR A 529 9.34 -5.60 -7.08
C THR A 529 10.17 -4.77 -6.10
N ALA A 530 10.17 -5.12 -4.82
CA ALA A 530 10.97 -4.49 -3.79
C ALA A 530 12.49 -4.60 -4.07
N ARG A 531 12.96 -5.78 -4.47
CA ARG A 531 14.37 -5.99 -4.86
C ARG A 531 14.75 -5.17 -6.10
N LYS A 532 13.88 -5.13 -7.12
CA LYS A 532 14.08 -4.28 -8.30
C LYS A 532 14.11 -2.79 -7.93
N ALA A 533 13.21 -2.34 -7.07
CA ALA A 533 13.17 -0.96 -6.59
C ALA A 533 14.46 -0.58 -5.85
N THR A 534 14.90 -1.40 -4.90
CA THR A 534 16.15 -1.17 -4.16
C THR A 534 17.37 -1.14 -5.08
N ARG A 535 17.41 -2.00 -6.11
CA ARG A 535 18.47 -1.96 -7.14
C ARG A 535 18.46 -0.63 -7.90
N ARG A 536 17.28 -0.12 -8.30
CA ARG A 536 17.15 1.18 -8.98
C ARG A 536 17.58 2.35 -8.09
N ILE A 537 17.25 2.29 -6.80
CA ILE A 537 17.74 3.28 -5.84
C ILE A 537 19.27 3.29 -5.81
N ARG A 538 19.92 2.12 -5.72
CA ARG A 538 21.39 2.01 -5.74
C ARG A 538 21.99 2.53 -7.04
N GLU A 539 21.40 2.19 -8.19
CA GLU A 539 21.82 2.72 -9.50
C GLU A 539 21.74 4.27 -9.52
N ASN A 540 20.66 4.83 -8.99
CA ASN A 540 20.50 6.27 -8.90
C ASN A 540 21.57 6.93 -8.01
N PHE A 541 21.91 6.33 -6.88
CA PHE A 541 23.02 6.79 -6.04
C PHE A 541 24.36 6.71 -6.77
N GLN A 542 24.61 5.63 -7.51
CA GLN A 542 25.85 5.48 -8.30
C GLN A 542 25.95 6.55 -9.41
N ILE A 543 24.85 6.83 -10.11
CA ILE A 543 24.77 7.87 -11.14
C ILE A 543 25.07 9.25 -10.51
N ALA A 544 24.44 9.58 -9.39
CA ALA A 544 24.66 10.85 -8.70
C ALA A 544 26.10 10.99 -8.17
N THR A 545 26.67 9.91 -7.65
CA THR A 545 28.06 9.90 -7.17
C THR A 545 29.04 10.05 -8.32
N ALA A 546 28.88 9.30 -9.40
CA ALA A 546 29.75 9.39 -10.58
C ALA A 546 29.73 10.79 -11.20
N TYR A 547 28.54 11.38 -11.28
CA TYR A 547 28.37 12.78 -11.69
C TYR A 547 29.22 13.74 -10.81
N ASN A 548 29.08 13.65 -9.48
CA ASN A 548 29.80 14.52 -8.56
C ASN A 548 31.32 14.34 -8.61
N VAL A 549 31.80 13.08 -8.74
CA VAL A 549 33.24 12.76 -8.85
C VAL A 549 33.89 13.43 -10.06
N ILE A 550 33.15 13.60 -11.15
CA ILE A 550 33.63 14.24 -12.38
C ILE A 550 33.41 15.76 -12.35
N ALA A 551 32.19 16.19 -11.99
CA ALA A 551 31.77 17.58 -12.15
C ALA A 551 32.40 18.52 -11.10
N VAL A 552 32.58 18.05 -9.87
CA VAL A 552 33.14 18.88 -8.79
C VAL A 552 34.60 19.29 -9.03
N PRO A 553 35.52 18.36 -9.39
CA PRO A 553 36.89 18.75 -9.75
C PRO A 553 36.95 19.71 -10.93
N LEU A 554 36.11 19.52 -11.95
CA LEU A 554 36.04 20.44 -13.11
C LEU A 554 35.59 21.84 -12.70
N ALA A 555 34.60 21.93 -11.78
CA ALA A 555 34.17 23.22 -11.25
C ALA A 555 35.26 23.91 -10.43
N ILE A 556 35.93 23.19 -9.53
CA ILE A 556 37.06 23.72 -8.73
C ILE A 556 38.20 24.16 -9.64
N ALA A 557 38.49 23.44 -10.70
CA ALA A 557 39.53 23.82 -11.68
C ALA A 557 39.15 25.04 -12.55
N GLY A 558 37.93 25.59 -12.42
CA GLY A 558 37.48 26.78 -13.14
C GLY A 558 36.92 26.48 -14.55
N PHE A 559 36.71 25.20 -14.93
CA PHE A 559 36.16 24.84 -16.25
C PHE A 559 34.65 24.93 -16.33
N ALA A 560 33.93 25.10 -15.20
CA ALA A 560 32.50 25.21 -15.16
C ALA A 560 32.03 26.61 -14.80
N THR A 561 31.23 27.21 -15.68
CA THR A 561 30.47 28.41 -15.34
C THR A 561 29.22 28.05 -14.53
N PRO A 562 28.60 28.99 -13.78
CA PRO A 562 27.33 28.74 -13.06
C PRO A 562 26.21 28.17 -13.97
N LEU A 563 26.16 28.61 -15.23
CA LEU A 563 25.21 28.11 -16.23
C LEU A 563 25.47 26.65 -16.61
N ILE A 564 26.72 26.27 -16.92
CA ILE A 564 27.13 24.91 -17.22
C ILE A 564 26.85 24.01 -16.02
N ALA A 565 27.13 24.49 -14.82
CA ALA A 565 26.84 23.80 -13.57
C ALA A 565 25.34 23.50 -13.41
N ALA A 566 24.47 24.45 -13.69
CA ALA A 566 23.00 24.29 -13.62
C ALA A 566 22.49 23.30 -14.65
N LEU A 567 22.98 23.34 -15.90
CA LEU A 567 22.61 22.41 -16.95
C LEU A 567 23.03 20.97 -16.61
N ALA A 568 24.24 20.78 -16.15
CA ALA A 568 24.78 19.48 -15.76
C ALA A 568 24.00 18.86 -14.60
N MET A 569 23.69 19.65 -13.55
CA MET A 569 22.88 19.24 -12.43
C MET A 569 21.47 18.83 -12.84
N SER A 570 20.83 19.62 -13.71
CA SER A 570 19.47 19.32 -14.21
C SER A 570 19.44 18.04 -15.02
N THR A 571 20.46 17.80 -15.86
CA THR A 571 20.61 16.56 -16.63
C THR A 571 20.73 15.35 -15.70
N SER A 572 21.53 15.44 -14.63
CA SER A 572 21.66 14.39 -13.62
C SER A 572 20.32 14.08 -12.95
N SER A 573 19.57 15.11 -12.54
CA SER A 573 18.25 14.94 -11.88
C SER A 573 17.21 14.30 -12.82
N ILE A 574 17.19 14.70 -14.10
CA ILE A 574 16.32 14.09 -15.12
C ILE A 574 16.68 12.64 -15.33
N THR A 575 17.97 12.31 -15.43
CA THR A 575 18.46 10.92 -15.64
C THR A 575 18.02 10.01 -14.48
N VAL A 576 18.16 10.46 -13.24
CA VAL A 576 17.72 9.73 -12.03
C VAL A 576 16.20 9.52 -12.04
N SER A 577 15.42 10.54 -12.41
CA SER A 577 13.96 10.45 -12.51
C SER A 577 13.52 9.47 -13.61
N LEU A 578 14.15 9.52 -14.78
CA LEU A 578 13.86 8.59 -15.88
C LEU A 578 14.23 7.15 -15.52
N ASN A 579 15.34 6.92 -14.79
CA ASN A 579 15.69 5.59 -14.32
C ASN A 579 14.67 5.03 -13.32
N ALA A 580 14.08 5.87 -12.47
CA ALA A 580 13.01 5.46 -11.56
C ALA A 580 11.75 4.99 -12.32
N LEU A 581 11.40 5.65 -13.44
CA LEU A 581 10.24 5.28 -14.27
C LEU A 581 10.38 3.92 -14.96
N ARG A 582 11.58 3.35 -15.05
CA ARG A 582 11.81 2.00 -15.62
C ARG A 582 11.26 0.86 -14.76
N LEU A 583 10.68 1.17 -13.60
CA LEU A 583 9.94 0.20 -12.76
C LEU A 583 8.48 -0.01 -13.18
N ARG A 584 7.97 0.82 -14.08
CA ARG A 584 6.60 0.71 -14.61
C ARG A 584 6.43 -0.52 -15.52
#